data_6f470730b0daaaa4331ff395ef8e84b0
#
_entry.id   6f470730b0daaaa4331ff395ef8e84b0
#
_cell.length_a   1.000
_cell.length_b   1.000
_cell.length_c   1.000
_cell.angle_alpha   90.00
_cell.angle_beta   90.00
_cell.angle_gamma   90.00
#
_symmetry.space_group_name_H-M   'P 1'
#
loop_
_entity.id
_entity.type
_entity.pdbx_description
1 polymer ?
#
loop_
_entity_poly.entity_id
_entity_poly.type
_entity_poly.pdbx_seq_one_letter_code
_entity_poly.pdbx_strand_id
1 'polypeptide(L)'
;DEALLLLAASRPGADPSMGAGLDELDRLARACPVPTLDGLVVHLFGEDGVRGDRTDYHDPRNSLLDEVLARRVGMPITLSVVLLETGRRLGVPLVGIGMPGHFLVRDGDDTDLYVDAYQRGTRLGSDAAVARFRSIHGPRANFDPAFLRPVDARSIVVRVLNNLTASLRMRQPSELDWLLDLRLRVPAPPPDQRALAELCELR
;
A
#
# COMPACT_ATOMS: atom_id res chain seq x y z
N ASP A 1 5.24 -5.42 -7.02
CA ASP A 1 3.95 -5.84 -7.56
C ASP A 1 3.75 -7.35 -7.49
N GLU A 2 4.64 -8.17 -8.06
CA GLU A 2 4.50 -9.64 -8.13
C GLU A 2 4.22 -10.27 -6.77
N ALA A 3 4.97 -9.90 -5.72
CA ALA A 3 4.75 -10.44 -4.38
C ALA A 3 3.34 -10.14 -3.83
N LEU A 4 2.79 -8.96 -4.11
CA LEU A 4 1.45 -8.59 -3.68
C LEU A 4 0.36 -9.22 -4.53
N LEU A 5 0.61 -9.44 -5.83
CA LEU A 5 -0.30 -10.19 -6.69
C LEU A 5 -0.29 -11.68 -6.34
N LEU A 6 0.89 -12.24 -6.02
CA LEU A 6 0.99 -13.61 -5.53
C LEU A 6 0.26 -13.78 -4.19
N LEU A 7 0.37 -12.81 -3.28
CA LEU A 7 -0.42 -12.79 -2.05
C LEU A 7 -1.93 -12.86 -2.36
N ALA A 8 -2.41 -12.02 -3.27
CA ALA A 8 -3.81 -11.99 -3.65
C ALA A 8 -4.27 -13.31 -4.29
N ALA A 9 -3.44 -13.88 -5.17
CA ALA A 9 -3.69 -15.16 -5.83
C ALA A 9 -3.62 -16.38 -4.89
N SER A 10 -2.99 -16.23 -3.71
CA SER A 10 -2.85 -17.32 -2.73
C SER A 10 -4.06 -17.48 -1.82
N ARG A 11 -5.04 -16.58 -1.87
CA ARG A 11 -6.27 -16.69 -1.06
C ARG A 11 -7.16 -17.83 -1.54
N PRO A 12 -7.91 -18.51 -0.66
CA PRO A 12 -8.83 -19.56 -1.05
C PRO A 12 -9.87 -19.07 -2.07
N GLY A 13 -10.04 -19.81 -3.17
CA GLY A 13 -11.00 -19.47 -4.23
C GLY A 13 -10.60 -18.35 -5.18
N ALA A 14 -9.40 -17.78 -5.04
CA ALA A 14 -8.89 -16.81 -6.00
C ALA A 14 -8.42 -17.48 -7.30
N ASP A 15 -8.40 -16.72 -8.39
CA ASP A 15 -7.67 -17.10 -9.59
C ASP A 15 -6.16 -17.11 -9.27
N PRO A 16 -5.44 -18.23 -9.44
CA PRO A 16 -4.01 -18.30 -9.17
C PRO A 16 -3.17 -17.49 -10.18
N SER A 17 -3.78 -16.96 -11.22
CA SER A 17 -3.11 -16.15 -12.24
C SER A 17 -2.82 -14.74 -11.72
N MET A 18 -1.56 -14.34 -11.75
CA MET A 18 -1.13 -12.95 -11.52
C MET A 18 -1.26 -12.09 -12.79
N GLY A 19 -1.52 -12.71 -13.95
CA GLY A 19 -1.44 -12.07 -15.26
C GLY A 19 -2.34 -10.84 -15.38
N ALA A 20 -3.60 -10.96 -14.99
CA ALA A 20 -4.55 -9.85 -15.08
C ALA A 20 -4.11 -8.60 -14.29
N GLY A 21 -3.52 -8.79 -13.10
CA GLY A 21 -2.99 -7.68 -12.30
C GLY A 21 -1.76 -7.03 -12.92
N LEU A 22 -0.85 -7.83 -13.47
CA LEU A 22 0.33 -7.32 -14.19
C LEU A 22 -0.09 -6.57 -15.47
N ASP A 23 -1.01 -7.15 -16.26
CA ASP A 23 -1.54 -6.53 -17.47
C ASP A 23 -2.22 -5.20 -17.17
N GLU A 24 -2.96 -5.10 -16.07
CA GLU A 24 -3.61 -3.85 -15.68
C GLU A 24 -2.58 -2.77 -15.27
N LEU A 25 -1.54 -3.11 -14.51
CA LEU A 25 -0.45 -2.19 -14.20
C LEU A 25 0.27 -1.72 -15.47
N ASP A 26 0.53 -2.63 -16.40
CA ASP A 26 1.13 -2.32 -17.70
C ASP A 26 0.19 -1.44 -18.54
N ARG A 27 -1.10 -1.70 -18.52
CA ARG A 27 -2.11 -0.88 -19.20
C ARG A 27 -2.14 0.55 -18.62
N LEU A 28 -2.12 0.68 -17.29
CA LEU A 28 -2.06 1.99 -16.63
C LEU A 28 -0.81 2.77 -17.02
N ALA A 29 0.34 2.11 -17.08
CA ALA A 29 1.58 2.75 -17.51
C ALA A 29 1.51 3.20 -18.98
N ARG A 30 1.08 2.31 -19.90
CA ARG A 30 0.96 2.64 -21.32
C ARG A 30 -0.05 3.76 -21.61
N ALA A 31 -1.10 3.87 -20.79
CA ALA A 31 -2.14 4.89 -20.95
C ALA A 31 -1.77 6.24 -20.33
N CYS A 32 -0.69 6.34 -19.56
CA CYS A 32 -0.25 7.60 -18.96
C CYS A 32 0.37 8.50 -20.04
N PRO A 33 -0.23 9.68 -20.33
CA PRO A 33 0.19 10.49 -21.46
C PRO A 33 1.51 11.25 -21.20
N VAL A 34 1.85 11.47 -19.92
CA VAL A 34 3.04 12.23 -19.52
C VAL A 34 3.79 11.44 -18.45
N PRO A 35 5.00 10.91 -18.75
CA PRO A 35 5.79 10.07 -17.85
C PRO A 35 6.55 10.92 -16.80
N THR A 36 5.81 11.66 -15.99
CA THR A 36 6.30 12.47 -14.87
C THR A 36 5.43 12.20 -13.65
N LEU A 37 5.90 12.59 -12.45
CA LEU A 37 5.07 12.47 -11.25
C LEU A 37 3.73 13.20 -11.40
N ASP A 38 3.74 14.39 -11.99
CA ASP A 38 2.53 15.17 -12.25
C ASP A 38 1.54 14.44 -13.16
N GLY A 39 2.06 13.91 -14.27
CA GLY A 39 1.25 13.13 -15.22
C GLY A 39 0.69 11.86 -14.58
N LEU A 40 1.48 11.14 -13.77
CA LEU A 40 1.05 9.99 -13.01
C LEU A 40 -0.06 10.32 -12.02
N VAL A 41 0.08 11.42 -11.27
CA VAL A 41 -0.94 11.85 -10.29
C VAL A 41 -2.26 12.17 -10.99
N VAL A 42 -2.23 12.94 -12.08
CA VAL A 42 -3.42 13.27 -12.86
C VAL A 42 -4.07 12.01 -13.45
N HIS A 43 -3.24 11.12 -14.02
CA HIS A 43 -3.73 9.90 -14.68
C HIS A 43 -4.33 8.90 -13.69
N LEU A 44 -3.64 8.63 -12.57
CA LEU A 44 -4.04 7.60 -11.62
C LEU A 44 -5.13 8.06 -10.64
N PHE A 45 -5.16 9.34 -10.27
CA PHE A 45 -6.06 9.87 -9.22
C PHE A 45 -7.09 10.86 -9.73
N GLY A 46 -7.21 11.04 -11.05
CA GLY A 46 -8.25 11.86 -11.70
C GLY A 46 -9.66 11.36 -11.38
N GLU A 47 -10.66 11.89 -12.10
CA GLU A 47 -12.08 11.66 -11.78
C GLU A 47 -12.44 10.16 -11.72
N ASP A 48 -12.02 9.38 -12.73
CA ASP A 48 -12.26 7.93 -12.83
C ASP A 48 -11.09 7.09 -12.30
N GLY A 49 -10.15 7.71 -11.61
CA GLY A 49 -8.94 7.08 -11.10
C GLY A 49 -9.14 6.27 -9.83
N VAL A 50 -8.02 5.73 -9.32
CA VAL A 50 -8.02 5.02 -8.05
C VAL A 50 -8.21 6.00 -6.88
N ARG A 51 -8.85 5.55 -5.81
CA ARG A 51 -9.19 6.37 -4.65
C ARG A 51 -9.15 5.60 -3.34
N GLY A 52 -8.99 6.34 -2.25
CA GLY A 52 -9.09 5.79 -0.90
C GLY A 52 -10.51 5.32 -0.57
N ASP A 53 -10.62 4.16 0.08
CA ASP A 53 -11.90 3.70 0.63
C ASP A 53 -12.23 4.50 1.90
N ARG A 54 -13.22 5.38 1.79
CA ARG A 54 -13.73 6.19 2.89
C ARG A 54 -14.98 5.61 3.53
N THR A 55 -15.57 4.59 2.89
CA THR A 55 -16.80 3.95 3.34
C THR A 55 -16.52 2.73 4.21
N ASP A 56 -15.53 1.94 3.83
CA ASP A 56 -15.09 0.75 4.59
C ASP A 56 -13.57 0.58 4.52
N TYR A 57 -12.86 1.37 5.32
CA TYR A 57 -11.40 1.33 5.41
C TYR A 57 -10.85 -0.07 5.70
N HIS A 58 -11.56 -0.84 6.52
CA HIS A 58 -11.16 -2.17 6.97
C HIS A 58 -11.68 -3.33 6.11
N ASP A 59 -12.20 -3.06 4.91
CA ASP A 59 -12.49 -4.12 3.94
C ASP A 59 -11.17 -4.84 3.56
N PRO A 60 -11.05 -6.17 3.77
CA PRO A 60 -9.85 -6.92 3.42
C PRO A 60 -9.41 -6.74 1.96
N ARG A 61 -10.37 -6.55 1.04
CA ARG A 61 -10.12 -6.31 -0.38
C ARG A 61 -9.28 -5.06 -0.65
N ASN A 62 -9.26 -4.09 0.27
CA ASN A 62 -8.43 -2.90 0.16
C ASN A 62 -6.93 -3.19 0.32
N SER A 63 -6.57 -4.37 0.84
CA SER A 63 -5.19 -4.84 0.98
C SER A 63 -4.75 -5.81 -0.13
N LEU A 64 -5.67 -6.26 -0.99
CA LEU A 64 -5.40 -7.20 -2.08
C LEU A 64 -5.24 -6.43 -3.40
N LEU A 65 -4.05 -6.51 -4.00
CA LEU A 65 -3.70 -5.63 -5.13
C LEU A 65 -4.56 -5.86 -6.37
N ASP A 66 -4.94 -7.10 -6.66
CA ASP A 66 -5.87 -7.45 -7.73
C ASP A 66 -7.25 -6.81 -7.55
N GLU A 67 -7.80 -6.88 -6.33
CA GLU A 67 -9.06 -6.25 -5.96
C GLU A 67 -8.99 -4.71 -6.04
N VAL A 68 -7.87 -4.14 -5.59
CA VAL A 68 -7.64 -2.69 -5.67
C VAL A 68 -7.61 -2.22 -7.12
N LEU A 69 -6.93 -2.95 -8.00
CA LEU A 69 -6.86 -2.64 -9.42
C LEU A 69 -8.25 -2.76 -10.09
N ALA A 70 -8.98 -3.83 -9.80
CA ALA A 70 -10.32 -4.06 -10.37
C ALA A 70 -11.36 -3.04 -9.89
N ARG A 71 -11.39 -2.75 -8.59
CA ARG A 71 -12.37 -1.87 -7.94
C ARG A 71 -12.00 -0.39 -7.99
N ARG A 72 -10.70 -0.09 -8.26
CA ARG A 72 -10.11 1.26 -8.17
C ARG A 72 -10.27 1.91 -6.79
N VAL A 73 -10.34 1.09 -5.76
CA VAL A 73 -10.52 1.50 -4.37
C VAL A 73 -9.56 0.71 -3.50
N GLY A 74 -8.86 1.38 -2.57
CA GLY A 74 -7.88 0.73 -1.72
C GLY A 74 -7.50 1.55 -0.49
N MET A 75 -6.53 1.04 0.26
CA MET A 75 -5.95 1.71 1.40
C MET A 75 -4.66 2.48 1.03
N PRO A 76 -4.12 3.33 1.93
CA PRO A 76 -2.97 4.17 1.60
C PRO A 76 -1.80 3.42 0.95
N ILE A 77 -1.41 2.26 1.51
CA ILE A 77 -0.25 1.52 1.02
C ILE A 77 -0.49 0.86 -0.35
N THR A 78 -1.66 0.24 -0.57
CA THR A 78 -1.96 -0.43 -1.86
C THR A 78 -2.12 0.57 -3.00
N LEU A 79 -2.74 1.71 -2.75
CA LEU A 79 -2.80 2.80 -3.73
C LEU A 79 -1.42 3.39 -4.02
N SER A 80 -0.55 3.48 -3.00
CA SER A 80 0.83 3.89 -3.19
C SER A 80 1.62 2.88 -4.02
N VAL A 81 1.37 1.57 -3.86
CA VAL A 81 1.98 0.53 -4.70
C VAL A 81 1.55 0.68 -6.16
N VAL A 82 0.28 1.00 -6.44
CA VAL A 82 -0.17 1.28 -7.82
C VAL A 82 0.64 2.45 -8.41
N LEU A 83 0.83 3.54 -7.65
CA LEU A 83 1.63 4.69 -8.10
C LEU A 83 3.10 4.32 -8.31
N LEU A 84 3.73 3.64 -7.34
CA LEU A 84 5.13 3.21 -7.41
C LEU A 84 5.39 2.31 -8.62
N GLU A 85 4.51 1.33 -8.84
CA GLU A 85 4.68 0.35 -9.90
C GLU A 85 4.39 0.90 -11.30
N THR A 86 3.42 1.81 -11.41
CA THR A 86 3.19 2.53 -12.66
C THR A 86 4.36 3.48 -12.95
N GLY A 87 4.87 4.19 -11.94
CA GLY A 87 6.06 5.05 -12.06
C GLY A 87 7.30 4.26 -12.48
N ARG A 88 7.55 3.11 -11.87
CA ARG A 88 8.68 2.23 -12.22
C ARG A 88 8.66 1.80 -13.70
N ARG A 89 7.48 1.47 -14.23
CA ARG A 89 7.29 1.10 -15.65
C ARG A 89 7.58 2.26 -16.61
N LEU A 90 7.38 3.48 -16.14
CA LEU A 90 7.61 4.70 -16.91
C LEU A 90 8.99 5.34 -16.66
N GLY A 91 9.81 4.73 -15.79
CA GLY A 91 11.12 5.28 -15.43
C GLY A 91 11.05 6.53 -14.54
N VAL A 92 9.90 6.80 -13.88
CA VAL A 92 9.76 7.89 -12.91
C VAL A 92 10.31 7.42 -11.56
N PRO A 93 11.33 8.10 -10.99
CA PRO A 93 11.97 7.67 -9.75
C PRO A 93 11.08 8.00 -8.55
N LEU A 94 10.44 6.99 -7.97
CA LEU A 94 9.57 7.12 -6.80
C LEU A 94 10.00 6.18 -5.69
N VAL A 95 9.83 6.61 -4.44
CA VAL A 95 10.13 5.79 -3.25
C VAL A 95 8.95 5.78 -2.27
N GLY A 96 8.72 4.62 -1.64
CA GLY A 96 7.68 4.45 -0.63
C GLY A 96 8.12 4.99 0.74
N ILE A 97 7.24 5.67 1.44
CA ILE A 97 7.45 6.25 2.77
C ILE A 97 6.47 5.61 3.75
N GLY A 98 7.02 4.75 4.61
CA GLY A 98 6.23 3.94 5.55
C GLY A 98 5.89 4.66 6.86
N MET A 99 5.31 5.85 6.82
CA MET A 99 4.91 6.60 8.00
C MET A 99 3.94 5.80 8.88
N PRO A 100 4.09 5.79 10.23
CA PRO A 100 3.12 5.13 11.11
C PRO A 100 1.69 5.63 10.87
N GLY A 101 0.73 4.72 10.78
CA GLY A 101 -0.68 5.02 10.51
C GLY A 101 -1.01 5.46 9.09
N HIS A 102 -0.01 5.74 8.23
CA HIS A 102 -0.22 6.19 6.85
C HIS A 102 0.91 5.75 5.92
N PHE A 103 0.70 5.85 4.62
CA PHE A 103 1.73 5.57 3.63
C PHE A 103 1.72 6.67 2.57
N LEU A 104 2.91 7.18 2.25
CA LEU A 104 3.12 8.20 1.25
C LEU A 104 4.07 7.70 0.16
N VAL A 105 4.08 8.37 -0.97
CA VAL A 105 5.12 8.20 -2.00
C VAL A 105 5.91 9.51 -2.06
N ARG A 106 7.24 9.41 -2.16
CA ARG A 106 8.12 10.57 -2.32
C ARG A 106 8.72 10.55 -3.72
N ASP A 107 8.88 11.74 -4.30
CA ASP A 107 9.68 11.92 -5.49
C ASP A 107 11.15 11.52 -5.21
N GLY A 108 11.79 10.84 -6.14
CA GLY A 108 13.18 10.41 -6.00
C GLY A 108 14.16 11.57 -6.18
N ASP A 109 13.79 12.55 -7.00
CA ASP A 109 14.63 13.70 -7.35
C ASP A 109 14.35 14.90 -6.42
N ASP A 110 13.12 15.04 -5.89
CA ASP A 110 12.74 16.07 -4.91
C ASP A 110 12.45 15.43 -3.55
N THR A 111 13.37 15.59 -2.60
CA THR A 111 13.27 14.97 -1.27
C THR A 111 12.24 15.62 -0.35
N ASP A 112 11.64 16.75 -0.72
CA ASP A 112 10.56 17.41 0.01
C ASP A 112 9.19 17.32 -0.68
N LEU A 113 9.09 16.58 -1.78
CA LEU A 113 7.83 16.37 -2.49
C LEU A 113 7.26 14.98 -2.21
N TYR A 114 6.18 14.91 -1.45
CA TYR A 114 5.43 13.71 -1.11
C TYR A 114 4.06 13.71 -1.79
N VAL A 115 3.53 12.52 -2.07
CA VAL A 115 2.20 12.29 -2.63
C VAL A 115 1.39 11.40 -1.70
N ASP A 116 0.21 11.85 -1.31
CA ASP A 116 -0.78 11.06 -0.57
C ASP A 116 -1.75 10.40 -1.57
N ALA A 117 -1.47 9.17 -1.93
CA ALA A 117 -2.29 8.39 -2.86
C ALA A 117 -3.74 8.20 -2.35
N TYR A 118 -3.92 8.06 -1.02
CA TYR A 118 -5.24 7.90 -0.41
C TYR A 118 -6.09 9.17 -0.49
N GLN A 119 -5.45 10.34 -0.51
CA GLN A 119 -6.08 11.65 -0.71
C GLN A 119 -5.99 12.10 -2.19
N ARG A 120 -6.23 11.16 -3.12
CA ARG A 120 -6.25 11.42 -4.56
C ARG A 120 -4.99 12.09 -5.09
N GLY A 121 -3.82 11.64 -4.63
CA GLY A 121 -2.55 12.17 -5.12
C GLY A 121 -2.23 13.59 -4.62
N THR A 122 -2.82 14.02 -3.49
CA THR A 122 -2.50 15.32 -2.89
C THR A 122 -1.00 15.44 -2.62
N ARG A 123 -0.38 16.53 -3.08
CA ARG A 123 1.03 16.84 -2.84
C ARG A 123 1.22 17.47 -1.47
N LEU A 124 2.30 17.06 -0.81
CA LEU A 124 2.66 17.48 0.54
C LEU A 124 4.16 17.79 0.59
N GLY A 125 4.55 18.86 1.27
CA GLY A 125 5.91 19.02 1.77
C GLY A 125 6.07 18.31 3.12
N SER A 126 7.30 18.27 3.65
CA SER A 126 7.63 17.62 4.93
C SER A 126 6.76 18.11 6.08
N ASP A 127 6.50 19.42 6.19
CA ASP A 127 5.66 19.97 7.26
C ASP A 127 4.22 19.45 7.19
N ALA A 128 3.66 19.36 5.98
CA ALA A 128 2.32 18.81 5.78
C ALA A 128 2.27 17.30 6.06
N ALA A 129 3.34 16.54 5.77
CA ALA A 129 3.46 15.14 6.16
C ALA A 129 3.48 14.98 7.68
N VAL A 130 4.22 15.84 8.42
CA VAL A 130 4.21 15.90 9.88
C VAL A 130 2.82 16.23 10.42
N ALA A 131 2.14 17.20 9.81
CA ALA A 131 0.76 17.56 10.16
C ALA A 131 -0.21 16.37 9.94
N ARG A 132 -0.02 15.61 8.84
CA ARG A 132 -0.78 14.38 8.57
C ARG A 132 -0.56 13.34 9.67
N PHE A 133 0.68 13.09 10.08
CA PHE A 133 0.99 12.19 11.18
C PHE A 133 0.27 12.60 12.47
N ARG A 134 0.35 13.90 12.83
CA ARG A 134 -0.32 14.41 14.03
C ARG A 134 -1.85 14.38 13.96
N SER A 135 -2.43 14.45 12.77
CA SER A 135 -3.88 14.29 12.60
C SER A 135 -4.36 12.87 12.91
N ILE A 136 -3.47 11.87 12.76
CA ILE A 136 -3.77 10.45 13.02
C ILE A 136 -3.49 10.08 14.47
N HIS A 137 -2.33 10.53 15.01
CA HIS A 137 -1.82 10.11 16.32
C HIS A 137 -2.09 11.11 17.44
N GLY A 138 -2.68 12.25 17.12
CA GLY A 138 -2.95 13.34 18.04
C GLY A 138 -1.94 14.49 17.92
N PRO A 139 -2.36 15.72 18.28
CA PRO A 139 -1.57 16.95 18.05
C PRO A 139 -0.26 17.01 18.85
N ARG A 140 -0.15 16.22 19.93
CA ARG A 140 1.04 16.14 20.78
C ARG A 140 1.91 14.92 20.51
N ALA A 141 1.56 14.10 19.50
CA ALA A 141 2.35 12.93 19.17
C ALA A 141 3.77 13.31 18.76
N ASN A 142 4.73 12.63 19.33
CA ASN A 142 6.13 12.84 19.00
C ASN A 142 6.42 12.31 17.59
N PHE A 143 6.88 13.17 16.71
CA PHE A 143 7.24 12.83 15.35
C PHE A 143 8.74 12.58 15.26
N ASP A 144 9.12 11.41 14.77
CA ASP A 144 10.51 11.08 14.45
C ASP A 144 10.76 11.35 12.95
N PRO A 145 11.75 12.17 12.57
CA PRO A 145 12.11 12.37 11.16
C PRO A 145 12.44 11.06 10.41
N ALA A 146 12.81 9.99 11.12
CA ALA A 146 13.00 8.68 10.54
C ALA A 146 11.73 8.10 9.89
N PHE A 147 10.53 8.56 10.27
CA PHE A 147 9.26 8.15 9.66
C PHE A 147 9.11 8.60 8.20
N LEU A 148 9.91 9.56 7.76
CA LEU A 148 9.95 10.00 6.36
C LEU A 148 11.10 9.37 5.56
N ARG A 149 11.79 8.38 6.11
CA ARG A 149 12.80 7.63 5.34
C ARG A 149 12.14 6.64 4.39
N PRO A 150 12.74 6.45 3.20
CA PRO A 150 12.29 5.41 2.28
C PRO A 150 12.30 4.03 2.92
N VAL A 151 11.32 3.23 2.55
CA VAL A 151 11.24 1.81 2.93
C VAL A 151 11.47 0.91 1.71
N ASP A 152 12.02 -0.27 1.94
CA ASP A 152 12.25 -1.26 0.89
C ASP A 152 10.95 -2.02 0.52
N ALA A 153 10.99 -2.73 -0.60
CA ALA A 153 9.87 -3.52 -1.11
C ALA A 153 9.39 -4.58 -0.09
N ARG A 154 10.33 -5.18 0.67
CA ARG A 154 9.99 -6.17 1.70
C ARG A 154 9.18 -5.56 2.83
N SER A 155 9.57 -4.38 3.30
CA SER A 155 8.85 -3.62 4.33
C SER A 155 7.42 -3.28 3.86
N ILE A 156 7.24 -2.96 2.58
CA ILE A 156 5.93 -2.75 1.97
C ILE A 156 5.08 -4.03 2.05
N VAL A 157 5.61 -5.17 1.61
CA VAL A 157 4.90 -6.47 1.65
C VAL A 157 4.51 -6.84 3.08
N VAL A 158 5.44 -6.74 4.03
CA VAL A 158 5.18 -7.02 5.45
C VAL A 158 4.05 -6.14 5.98
N ARG A 159 4.04 -4.87 5.63
CA ARG A 159 3.00 -3.93 6.09
C ARG A 159 1.64 -4.23 5.45
N VAL A 160 1.58 -4.63 4.18
CA VAL A 160 0.32 -5.07 3.55
C VAL A 160 -0.22 -6.32 4.25
N LEU A 161 0.66 -7.29 4.54
CA LEU A 161 0.28 -8.50 5.29
C LEU A 161 -0.27 -8.17 6.69
N ASN A 162 0.35 -7.22 7.41
CA ASN A 162 -0.12 -6.78 8.72
C ASN A 162 -1.51 -6.11 8.63
N ASN A 163 -1.73 -5.27 7.64
CA ASN A 163 -3.03 -4.63 7.39
C ASN A 163 -4.11 -5.66 7.05
N LEU A 164 -3.79 -6.60 6.16
CA LEU A 164 -4.72 -7.68 5.79
C LEU A 164 -5.04 -8.56 7.00
N THR A 165 -4.05 -8.91 7.82
CA THR A 165 -4.25 -9.66 9.06
C THR A 165 -5.22 -8.94 9.99
N ALA A 166 -5.03 -7.63 10.20
CA ALA A 166 -5.91 -6.83 11.05
C ALA A 166 -7.36 -6.78 10.50
N SER A 167 -7.52 -6.62 9.19
CA SER A 167 -8.82 -6.58 8.52
C SER A 167 -9.54 -7.94 8.59
N LEU A 168 -8.84 -9.05 8.30
CA LEU A 168 -9.42 -10.40 8.38
C LEU A 168 -9.80 -10.76 9.81
N ARG A 169 -8.97 -10.47 10.81
CA ARG A 169 -9.33 -10.70 12.23
C ARG A 169 -10.63 -10.02 12.61
N MET A 170 -10.87 -8.83 12.07
CA MET A 170 -12.04 -8.03 12.40
C MET A 170 -13.29 -8.48 11.64
N ARG A 171 -13.14 -8.89 10.39
CA ARG A 171 -14.26 -9.08 9.44
C ARG A 171 -14.51 -10.53 9.05
N GLN A 172 -13.45 -11.33 8.92
CA GLN A 172 -13.48 -12.69 8.36
C GLN A 172 -12.46 -13.58 9.08
N PRO A 173 -12.62 -13.82 10.40
CA PRO A 173 -11.64 -14.58 11.18
C PRO A 173 -11.42 -16.01 10.63
N SER A 174 -12.43 -16.61 10.02
CA SER A 174 -12.31 -17.94 9.40
C SER A 174 -11.34 -17.99 8.19
N GLU A 175 -11.02 -16.84 7.62
CA GLU A 175 -10.08 -16.73 6.50
C GLU A 175 -8.65 -16.39 6.94
N LEU A 176 -8.41 -16.31 8.24
CA LEU A 176 -7.10 -15.89 8.75
C LEU A 176 -6.00 -16.95 8.54
N ASP A 177 -6.35 -18.22 8.57
CA ASP A 177 -5.39 -19.33 8.58
C ASP A 177 -4.47 -19.34 7.36
N TRP A 178 -5.02 -19.18 6.15
CA TRP A 178 -4.20 -19.15 4.94
C TRP A 178 -3.19 -17.99 4.94
N LEU A 179 -3.60 -16.84 5.49
CA LEU A 179 -2.74 -15.66 5.56
C LEU A 179 -1.62 -15.86 6.57
N LEU A 180 -1.90 -16.48 7.72
CA LEU A 180 -0.87 -16.79 8.73
C LEU A 180 0.15 -17.78 8.18
N ASP A 181 -0.28 -18.81 7.44
CA ASP A 181 0.63 -19.75 6.78
C ASP A 181 1.53 -19.06 5.75
N LEU A 182 0.99 -18.13 4.99
CA LEU A 182 1.78 -17.31 4.06
C LEU A 182 2.73 -16.37 4.83
N ARG A 183 2.24 -15.75 5.88
CA ARG A 183 3.00 -14.80 6.69
C ARG A 183 4.22 -15.43 7.36
N LEU A 184 4.12 -16.68 7.81
CA LEU A 184 5.23 -17.45 8.39
C LEU A 184 6.38 -17.68 7.41
N ARG A 185 6.11 -17.66 6.10
CA ARG A 185 7.12 -17.84 5.05
C ARG A 185 7.87 -16.54 4.72
N VAL A 186 7.34 -15.39 5.14
CA VAL A 186 7.96 -14.08 4.91
C VAL A 186 8.78 -13.71 6.15
N PRO A 187 10.12 -13.62 6.06
CA PRO A 187 10.94 -13.19 7.18
C PRO A 187 10.54 -11.79 7.64
N ALA A 188 10.31 -11.63 8.93
CA ALA A 188 9.86 -10.39 9.55
C ALA A 188 10.87 -9.87 10.58
N PRO A 189 10.90 -8.55 10.87
CA PRO A 189 11.62 -7.99 11.99
C PRO A 189 11.19 -8.63 13.32
N PRO A 190 12.06 -8.67 14.35
CA PRO A 190 11.76 -9.31 15.63
C PRO A 190 10.44 -8.88 16.31
N PRO A 191 10.02 -7.59 16.28
CA PRO A 191 8.73 -7.19 16.84
C PRO A 191 7.54 -7.86 16.13
N ASP A 192 7.58 -7.92 14.80
CA ASP A 192 6.52 -8.53 13.99
C ASP A 192 6.49 -10.06 14.15
N GLN A 193 7.64 -10.70 14.36
CA GLN A 193 7.72 -12.14 14.63
C GLN A 193 7.01 -12.51 15.94
N ARG A 194 7.15 -11.72 16.99
CA ARG A 194 6.45 -11.93 18.27
C ARG A 194 4.96 -11.78 18.12
N ALA A 195 4.50 -10.70 17.51
CA ALA A 195 3.08 -10.48 17.23
C ALA A 195 2.47 -11.61 16.37
N LEU A 196 3.24 -12.16 15.43
CA LEU A 196 2.83 -13.28 14.60
C LEU A 196 2.73 -14.59 15.42
N ALA A 197 3.70 -14.85 16.32
CA ALA A 197 3.67 -16.02 17.20
C ALA A 197 2.44 -16.02 18.11
N GLU A 198 2.14 -14.88 18.73
CA GLU A 198 0.93 -14.69 19.56
C GLU A 198 -0.36 -14.95 18.76
N LEU A 199 -0.40 -14.54 17.49
CA LEU A 199 -1.54 -14.81 16.61
C LEU A 199 -1.69 -16.29 16.27
N CYS A 200 -0.58 -17.00 16.10
CA CYS A 200 -0.60 -18.43 15.82
C CYS A 200 -1.02 -19.29 17.03
N GLU A 201 -0.77 -18.81 18.26
CA GLU A 201 -1.22 -19.47 19.49
C GLU A 201 -2.73 -19.34 19.74
N LEU A 202 -3.41 -18.44 19.02
CA LEU A 202 -4.86 -18.21 19.12
C LEU A 202 -5.68 -18.98 18.07
N ARG A 203 -5.04 -19.88 17.31
CA ARG A 203 -5.68 -20.76 16.30
C ARG A 203 -6.55 -21.85 16.89
#